data_af0a36071e63a4ef53d6c195c8fc22ed
#
_entry.id   af0a36071e63a4ef53d6c195c8fc22ed
#
_cell.length_a   1.000
_cell.length_b   1.000
_cell.length_c   1.000
_cell.angle_alpha   90.00
_cell.angle_beta   90.00
_cell.angle_gamma   90.00
#
_symmetry.space_group_name_H-M   'P 1'
#
loop_
_entity.id
_entity.type
_entity.pdbx_description
1 polymer ?
#
loop_
_entity_poly.entity_id
_entity_poly.type
_entity_poly.pdbx_seq_one_letter_code
_entity_poly.pdbx_strand_id
1 'polypeptide(L)'
;VFIISLGVWALVGILAAVAVLENSITSGFAGMGANTFSINRYDNNNRMGRQNDADARENPAITYPQAKAFQDRYAFPGAKTSLSFTATSNAEVKFGEKKSDPEITVVGADDYFLPNSGLEVTSGRNFTNFDIANNNYVCIVGADFEKGILKDVNPVGQTISVRCLLYTSPSP
;
A
#
# COMPACT_ATOMS: atom_id res chain seq x y z
N VAL A 1 -54.65 -5.37 11.61
CA VAL A 1 -53.42 -6.03 12.09
C VAL A 1 -52.43 -6.27 10.95
N PHE A 2 -52.84 -6.80 9.79
CA PHE A 2 -51.96 -7.06 8.63
C PHE A 2 -51.26 -5.82 8.09
N ILE A 3 -51.93 -4.69 7.96
CA ILE A 3 -51.36 -3.45 7.43
C ILE A 3 -50.25 -2.90 8.36
N ILE A 4 -50.51 -2.96 9.67
CA ILE A 4 -49.53 -2.49 10.68
C ILE A 4 -48.28 -3.38 10.70
N SER A 5 -48.46 -4.71 10.61
CA SER A 5 -47.30 -5.63 10.56
C SER A 5 -46.44 -5.44 9.31
N LEU A 6 -47.08 -5.15 8.16
CA LEU A 6 -46.40 -4.87 6.91
C LEU A 6 -45.60 -3.56 6.97
N GLY A 7 -46.20 -2.52 7.62
CA GLY A 7 -45.50 -1.24 7.84
C GLY A 7 -44.27 -1.36 8.77
N VAL A 8 -44.41 -2.10 9.88
CA VAL A 8 -43.29 -2.34 10.79
C VAL A 8 -42.17 -3.16 10.11
N TRP A 9 -42.57 -4.19 9.34
CA TRP A 9 -41.60 -5.00 8.60
C TRP A 9 -40.80 -4.18 7.58
N ALA A 10 -41.50 -3.32 6.81
CA ALA A 10 -40.85 -2.42 5.86
C ALA A 10 -39.89 -1.44 6.55
N LEU A 11 -40.29 -0.86 7.70
CA LEU A 11 -39.47 0.06 8.47
C LEU A 11 -38.17 -0.62 8.97
N VAL A 12 -38.31 -1.82 9.55
CA VAL A 12 -37.15 -2.60 10.02
C VAL A 12 -36.23 -2.97 8.85
N GLY A 13 -36.79 -3.33 7.69
CA GLY A 13 -36.03 -3.63 6.49
C GLY A 13 -35.21 -2.44 5.99
N ILE A 14 -35.79 -1.24 5.99
CA ILE A 14 -35.08 -0.01 5.59
C ILE A 14 -33.98 0.32 6.58
N LEU A 15 -34.24 0.26 7.88
CA LEU A 15 -33.21 0.53 8.91
C LEU A 15 -32.05 -0.46 8.82
N ALA A 16 -32.32 -1.74 8.60
CA ALA A 16 -31.28 -2.75 8.40
C ALA A 16 -30.45 -2.48 7.14
N ALA A 17 -31.11 -2.10 6.03
CA ALA A 17 -30.41 -1.75 4.79
C ALA A 17 -29.50 -0.53 4.95
N VAL A 18 -29.95 0.51 5.66
CA VAL A 18 -29.14 1.70 5.95
C VAL A 18 -27.93 1.33 6.81
N ALA A 19 -28.11 0.55 7.87
CA ALA A 19 -27.02 0.13 8.74
C ALA A 19 -25.95 -0.71 7.99
N VAL A 20 -26.37 -1.59 7.08
CA VAL A 20 -25.45 -2.35 6.23
C VAL A 20 -24.70 -1.42 5.27
N LEU A 21 -25.38 -0.45 4.70
CA LEU A 21 -24.78 0.53 3.78
C LEU A 21 -23.73 1.40 4.50
N GLU A 22 -24.04 1.92 5.68
CA GLU A 22 -23.12 2.70 6.49
C GLU A 22 -21.85 1.89 6.85
N ASN A 23 -22.02 0.66 7.28
CA ASN A 23 -20.90 -0.22 7.61
C ASN A 23 -20.05 -0.57 6.37
N SER A 24 -20.68 -0.82 5.23
CA SER A 24 -19.99 -1.10 3.96
C SER A 24 -19.20 0.10 3.44
N ILE A 25 -19.77 1.30 3.55
CA ILE A 25 -19.12 2.54 3.16
C ILE A 25 -17.94 2.84 4.09
N THR A 26 -18.13 2.75 5.40
CA THR A 26 -17.09 3.06 6.39
C THR A 26 -15.90 2.11 6.25
N SER A 27 -16.13 0.82 6.07
CA SER A 27 -15.05 -0.17 5.85
C SER A 27 -14.37 0.02 4.48
N GLY A 28 -15.12 0.36 3.43
CA GLY A 28 -14.54 0.65 2.11
C GLY A 28 -13.64 1.89 2.13
N PHE A 29 -14.05 2.95 2.80
CA PHE A 29 -13.24 4.17 2.93
C PHE A 29 -12.05 3.99 3.89
N ALA A 30 -12.17 3.21 4.94
CA ALA A 30 -11.04 2.89 5.82
C ALA A 30 -9.92 2.16 5.06
N GLY A 31 -10.26 1.23 4.17
CA GLY A 31 -9.31 0.53 3.31
C GLY A 31 -8.68 1.39 2.21
N MET A 32 -9.31 2.49 1.81
CA MET A 32 -8.79 3.43 0.80
C MET A 32 -7.94 4.57 1.39
N GLY A 33 -7.62 4.54 2.68
CA GLY A 33 -6.82 5.59 3.33
C GLY A 33 -7.55 6.94 3.42
N ALA A 34 -8.85 6.94 3.72
CA ALA A 34 -9.70 8.15 3.78
C ALA A 34 -9.17 9.23 4.72
N ASN A 35 -8.30 8.88 5.67
CA ASN A 35 -7.66 9.79 6.61
C ASN A 35 -6.16 9.99 6.31
N THR A 36 -5.71 9.67 5.10
CA THR A 36 -4.33 9.85 4.71
C THR A 36 -4.18 10.93 3.65
N PHE A 37 -3.06 11.63 3.67
CA PHE A 37 -2.63 12.51 2.60
C PHE A 37 -1.20 12.16 2.19
N SER A 38 -0.86 12.39 0.94
CA SER A 38 0.48 12.14 0.43
C SER A 38 1.14 13.44 -0.02
N ILE A 39 2.43 13.58 0.31
CA ILE A 39 3.26 14.68 -0.14
C ILE A 39 4.16 14.14 -1.26
N ASN A 40 3.87 14.54 -2.49
CA ASN A 40 4.59 14.11 -3.67
C ASN A 40 5.22 15.32 -4.38
N ARG A 41 6.31 15.08 -5.13
CA ARG A 41 6.96 16.11 -5.95
C ARG A 41 5.99 16.72 -6.98
N TYR A 42 5.11 15.91 -7.55
CA TYR A 42 4.12 16.30 -8.54
C TYR A 42 2.73 15.84 -8.13
N ASP A 43 1.73 16.66 -8.43
CA ASP A 43 0.34 16.27 -8.30
C ASP A 43 -0.02 15.29 -9.44
N ASN A 44 -0.39 14.06 -9.07
CA ASN A 44 -0.78 13.03 -10.03
C ASN A 44 -2.05 13.39 -10.82
N ASN A 45 -2.90 14.26 -10.28
CA ASN A 45 -4.13 14.69 -10.95
C ASN A 45 -3.87 15.70 -12.10
N ASN A 46 -2.73 16.36 -12.13
CA ASN A 46 -2.43 17.40 -13.14
C ASN A 46 -1.72 16.86 -14.38
N ARG A 47 -1.52 15.56 -14.53
CA ARG A 47 -0.91 15.00 -15.75
C ARG A 47 -1.76 15.18 -17.01
N MET A 48 -3.07 15.38 -16.88
CA MET A 48 -3.98 15.58 -18.04
C MET A 48 -4.10 17.03 -18.53
N GLY A 49 -3.63 18.03 -17.78
CA GLY A 49 -3.81 19.46 -18.13
C GLY A 49 -2.55 20.23 -18.50
N ARG A 50 -1.36 19.67 -18.27
CA ARG A 50 -0.09 20.42 -18.42
C ARG A 50 0.66 20.15 -19.71
N GLN A 51 -0.03 20.11 -20.84
CA GLN A 51 0.64 19.90 -22.13
C GLN A 51 1.23 21.18 -22.73
N ASN A 52 1.06 22.35 -22.10
CA ASN A 52 1.46 23.63 -22.70
C ASN A 52 2.21 24.62 -21.79
N ASP A 53 2.63 24.25 -20.59
CA ASP A 53 3.46 25.14 -19.77
C ASP A 53 4.96 24.81 -19.95
N ALA A 54 5.54 25.36 -21.00
CA ALA A 54 6.99 25.30 -21.25
C ALA A 54 7.83 26.02 -20.17
N ASP A 55 7.19 26.78 -19.28
CA ASP A 55 7.80 27.55 -18.18
C ASP A 55 7.52 26.97 -16.78
N ALA A 56 6.93 25.78 -16.67
CA ALA A 56 6.68 25.17 -15.36
C ALA A 56 8.02 24.80 -14.72
N ARG A 57 8.47 25.61 -13.76
CA ARG A 57 9.62 25.29 -12.90
C ARG A 57 9.46 23.90 -12.34
N GLU A 58 10.39 23.01 -12.62
CA GLU A 58 10.41 21.69 -12.03
C GLU A 58 10.55 21.81 -10.51
N ASN A 59 9.60 21.25 -9.77
CA ASN A 59 9.72 21.18 -8.32
C ASN A 59 11.00 20.39 -7.96
N PRO A 60 11.76 20.82 -6.94
CA PRO A 60 12.94 20.10 -6.51
C PRO A 60 12.57 18.69 -6.05
N ALA A 61 13.46 17.73 -6.28
CA ALA A 61 13.27 16.38 -5.80
C ALA A 61 13.30 16.35 -4.27
N ILE A 62 12.34 15.65 -3.66
CA ILE A 62 12.36 15.40 -2.22
C ILE A 62 13.44 14.36 -1.96
N THR A 63 14.47 14.73 -1.23
CA THR A 63 15.57 13.82 -0.86
C THR A 63 15.24 13.03 0.40
N TYR A 64 15.82 11.83 0.54
CA TYR A 64 15.61 11.00 1.73
C TYR A 64 15.91 11.73 3.06
N PRO A 65 17.02 12.49 3.21
CA PRO A 65 17.27 13.26 4.44
C PRO A 65 16.19 14.28 4.75
N GLN A 66 15.63 14.94 3.73
CA GLN A 66 14.53 15.90 3.93
C GLN A 66 13.25 15.21 4.37
N ALA A 67 12.90 14.10 3.74
CA ALA A 67 11.74 13.30 4.09
C ALA A 67 11.86 12.73 5.52
N LYS A 68 13.05 12.22 5.87
CA LYS A 68 13.33 11.72 7.22
C LYS A 68 13.28 12.81 8.27
N ALA A 69 13.86 13.98 8.00
CA ALA A 69 13.78 15.13 8.90
C ALA A 69 12.34 15.64 9.09
N PHE A 70 11.50 15.54 8.05
CA PHE A 70 10.07 15.82 8.18
C PHE A 70 9.38 14.79 9.07
N GLN A 71 9.59 13.50 8.84
CA GLN A 71 9.04 12.41 9.65
C GLN A 71 9.39 12.57 11.13
N ASP A 72 10.66 12.90 11.44
CA ASP A 72 11.15 13.05 12.81
C ASP A 72 10.58 14.29 13.52
N ARG A 73 10.27 15.37 12.76
CA ARG A 73 9.71 16.63 13.30
C ARG A 73 8.20 16.64 13.35
N TYR A 74 7.54 15.83 12.52
CA TYR A 74 6.09 15.82 12.44
C TYR A 74 5.50 14.92 13.53
N ALA A 75 5.30 15.50 14.70
CA ALA A 75 4.72 14.83 15.88
C ALA A 75 3.27 15.29 16.11
N PHE A 76 2.36 14.88 15.24
CA PHE A 76 0.92 15.15 15.46
C PHE A 76 0.29 13.94 16.19
N PRO A 77 -0.41 14.16 17.33
CA PRO A 77 -1.07 13.07 18.06
C PRO A 77 -2.06 12.32 17.18
N GLY A 78 -1.86 11.00 17.06
CA GLY A 78 -2.73 10.13 16.25
C GLY A 78 -2.36 10.01 14.77
N ALA A 79 -1.42 10.80 14.26
CA ALA A 79 -0.92 10.64 12.90
C ALA A 79 0.36 9.78 12.84
N LYS A 80 0.46 8.95 11.82
CA LYS A 80 1.65 8.14 11.49
C LYS A 80 2.18 8.54 10.13
N THR A 81 3.43 8.95 10.07
CA THR A 81 4.09 9.33 8.82
C THR A 81 4.83 8.13 8.25
N SER A 82 4.59 7.81 6.99
CA SER A 82 5.28 6.76 6.25
C SER A 82 6.11 7.37 5.12
N LEU A 83 7.27 6.79 4.88
CA LEU A 83 8.14 7.11 3.75
C LEU A 83 8.08 5.97 2.73
N SER A 84 7.81 6.32 1.48
CA SER A 84 7.85 5.35 0.39
C SER A 84 8.39 5.98 -0.89
N PHE A 85 9.01 5.17 -1.74
CA PHE A 85 9.46 5.59 -3.05
C PHE A 85 9.38 4.45 -4.05
N THR A 86 9.04 4.75 -5.29
CA THR A 86 9.07 3.77 -6.37
C THR A 86 10.50 3.64 -6.89
N ALA A 87 11.10 2.48 -6.66
CA ALA A 87 12.45 2.19 -7.13
C ALA A 87 12.49 1.91 -8.64
N THR A 88 11.50 1.16 -9.12
CA THR A 88 11.31 0.87 -10.56
C THR A 88 9.91 0.34 -10.79
N SER A 89 9.38 0.56 -12.00
CA SER A 89 8.10 -0.03 -12.44
C SER A 89 8.28 -1.22 -13.38
N ASN A 90 9.53 -1.53 -13.76
CA ASN A 90 9.84 -2.55 -14.77
C ASN A 90 10.94 -3.48 -14.22
N ALA A 91 10.68 -4.13 -13.09
CA ALA A 91 11.62 -5.11 -12.53
C ALA A 91 11.31 -6.51 -13.05
N GLU A 92 12.36 -7.25 -13.40
CA GLU A 92 12.32 -8.71 -13.52
C GLU A 92 12.65 -9.30 -12.15
N VAL A 93 11.77 -10.17 -11.67
CA VAL A 93 11.95 -10.88 -10.40
C VAL A 93 12.16 -12.37 -10.70
N LYS A 94 13.12 -12.98 -10.02
CA LYS A 94 13.45 -14.40 -10.19
C LYS A 94 13.21 -15.16 -8.89
N PHE A 95 12.63 -16.35 -9.03
CA PHE A 95 12.51 -17.32 -7.96
C PHE A 95 13.00 -18.68 -8.47
N GLY A 96 14.17 -19.11 -8.03
CA GLY A 96 14.85 -20.28 -8.59
C GLY A 96 15.12 -20.08 -10.09
N GLU A 97 14.59 -20.99 -10.91
CA GLU A 97 14.69 -20.91 -12.38
C GLU A 97 13.55 -20.12 -13.04
N LYS A 98 12.49 -19.80 -12.29
CA LYS A 98 11.34 -19.04 -12.80
C LYS A 98 11.64 -17.55 -12.79
N LYS A 99 11.15 -16.86 -13.81
CA LYS A 99 11.28 -15.41 -13.98
C LYS A 99 9.90 -14.78 -14.19
N SER A 100 9.72 -13.58 -13.67
CA SER A 100 8.55 -12.75 -14.00
C SER A 100 8.72 -12.03 -15.33
N ASP A 101 7.62 -11.58 -15.89
CA ASP A 101 7.65 -10.52 -16.89
C ASP A 101 8.23 -9.24 -16.26
N PRO A 102 8.91 -8.39 -17.05
CA PRO A 102 9.56 -7.18 -16.56
C PRO A 102 8.54 -6.02 -16.34
N GLU A 103 7.46 -6.31 -15.63
CA GLU A 103 6.38 -5.37 -15.34
C GLU A 103 6.15 -5.19 -13.83
N ILE A 104 7.03 -5.76 -13.00
CA ILE A 104 6.89 -5.69 -11.56
C ILE A 104 7.32 -4.32 -11.04
N THR A 105 6.41 -3.65 -10.35
CA THR A 105 6.72 -2.41 -9.63
C THR A 105 7.34 -2.73 -8.28
N VAL A 106 8.52 -2.18 -8.04
CA VAL A 106 9.24 -2.29 -6.76
C VAL A 106 9.15 -0.97 -6.02
N VAL A 107 8.59 -1.01 -4.82
CA VAL A 107 8.43 0.15 -3.94
C VAL A 107 9.28 -0.06 -2.68
N GLY A 108 10.15 0.88 -2.38
CA GLY A 108 10.80 0.97 -1.07
C GLY A 108 9.83 1.61 -0.08
N ALA A 109 9.69 1.00 1.10
CA ALA A 109 8.70 1.41 2.08
C ALA A 109 9.19 1.18 3.51
N ASP A 110 8.59 1.89 4.46
CA ASP A 110 8.80 1.70 5.90
C ASP A 110 7.70 0.82 6.54
N ASP A 111 7.76 0.66 7.85
CA ASP A 111 6.83 -0.16 8.65
C ASP A 111 5.40 0.40 8.68
N TYR A 112 5.22 1.70 8.47
CA TYR A 112 3.90 2.35 8.42
C TYR A 112 3.26 2.39 7.04
N PHE A 113 3.96 1.96 6.00
CA PHE A 113 3.46 2.02 4.63
C PHE A 113 2.18 1.18 4.42
N LEU A 114 2.18 -0.07 4.85
CA LEU A 114 1.04 -0.95 4.67
C LEU A 114 -0.20 -0.45 5.41
N PRO A 115 -0.12 -0.13 6.73
CA PRO A 115 -1.27 0.42 7.45
C PRO A 115 -1.81 1.71 6.83
N ASN A 116 -0.92 2.62 6.41
CA ASN A 116 -1.33 3.89 5.80
C ASN A 116 -1.95 3.70 4.40
N SER A 117 -1.57 2.64 3.70
CA SER A 117 -2.13 2.28 2.39
C SER A 117 -3.37 1.39 2.48
N GLY A 118 -3.82 1.03 3.69
CA GLY A 118 -4.95 0.12 3.90
C GLY A 118 -4.66 -1.32 3.43
N LEU A 119 -3.38 -1.70 3.37
CA LEU A 119 -2.95 -3.03 2.95
C LEU A 119 -2.69 -3.91 4.17
N GLU A 120 -3.12 -5.16 4.08
CA GLU A 120 -2.93 -6.16 5.14
C GLU A 120 -2.03 -7.29 4.66
N VAL A 121 -1.19 -7.78 5.56
CA VAL A 121 -0.34 -8.96 5.33
C VAL A 121 -1.14 -10.21 5.63
N THR A 122 -1.42 -11.00 4.61
CA THR A 122 -2.18 -12.26 4.74
C THR A 122 -1.33 -13.39 5.32
N SER A 123 -0.03 -13.40 5.01
CA SER A 123 0.90 -14.46 5.44
C SER A 123 2.27 -13.84 5.75
N GLY A 124 2.87 -14.23 6.87
CA GLY A 124 4.12 -13.61 7.34
C GLY A 124 3.89 -12.39 8.24
N ARG A 125 4.77 -11.42 8.17
CA ARG A 125 4.71 -10.19 8.99
C ARG A 125 5.07 -8.94 8.16
N ASN A 126 4.72 -7.78 8.70
CA ASN A 126 5.16 -6.49 8.16
C ASN A 126 6.66 -6.22 8.47
N PHE A 127 7.21 -5.19 7.84
CA PHE A 127 8.52 -4.63 8.18
C PHE A 127 8.52 -4.15 9.63
N THR A 128 9.69 -4.22 10.24
CA THR A 128 9.92 -3.69 11.59
C THR A 128 11.01 -2.63 11.55
N ASN A 129 11.05 -1.76 12.55
CA ASN A 129 12.14 -0.81 12.72
C ASN A 129 13.52 -1.50 12.80
N PHE A 130 13.56 -2.74 13.30
CA PHE A 130 14.77 -3.55 13.34
C PHE A 130 15.26 -3.90 11.92
N ASP A 131 14.36 -4.28 11.02
CA ASP A 131 14.71 -4.60 9.63
C ASP A 131 15.27 -3.37 8.92
N ILE A 132 14.65 -2.20 9.14
CA ILE A 132 15.09 -0.93 8.54
C ILE A 132 16.44 -0.48 9.12
N ALA A 133 16.61 -0.53 10.43
CA ALA A 133 17.83 -0.09 11.11
C ALA A 133 19.05 -0.95 10.75
N ASN A 134 18.84 -2.25 10.53
CA ASN A 134 19.91 -3.19 10.18
C ASN A 134 20.08 -3.39 8.67
N ASN A 135 19.32 -2.67 7.83
CA ASN A 135 19.31 -2.84 6.39
C ASN A 135 19.08 -4.31 5.96
N ASN A 136 18.16 -5.00 6.62
CA ASN A 136 17.83 -6.38 6.29
C ASN A 136 17.21 -6.44 4.88
N TYR A 137 17.65 -7.39 4.08
CA TYR A 137 17.10 -7.64 2.75
C TYR A 137 15.79 -8.44 2.85
N VAL A 138 14.72 -7.77 3.21
CA VAL A 138 13.37 -8.34 3.34
C VAL A 138 12.42 -7.70 2.34
N CYS A 139 11.43 -8.47 1.88
CA CYS A 139 10.42 -7.98 0.95
C CYS A 139 9.05 -8.55 1.27
N ILE A 140 8.02 -7.81 0.91
CA ILE A 140 6.62 -8.24 0.93
C ILE A 140 6.16 -8.30 -0.52
N VAL A 141 5.52 -9.40 -0.89
CA VAL A 141 5.03 -9.63 -2.26
C VAL A 141 3.52 -9.54 -2.31
N GLY A 142 2.98 -9.03 -3.41
CA GLY A 142 1.54 -8.99 -3.64
C GLY A 142 0.97 -10.38 -3.97
N ALA A 143 -0.33 -10.57 -3.73
CA ALA A 143 -1.03 -11.84 -3.97
C ALA A 143 -0.97 -12.29 -5.44
N ASP A 144 -0.91 -11.37 -6.39
CA ASP A 144 -0.81 -11.72 -7.81
C ASP A 144 0.56 -12.31 -8.16
N PHE A 145 1.63 -11.81 -7.53
CA PHE A 145 2.97 -12.39 -7.66
C PHE A 145 3.03 -13.81 -7.07
N GLU A 146 2.40 -14.03 -5.91
CA GLU A 146 2.30 -15.34 -5.28
C GLU A 146 1.61 -16.34 -6.21
N LYS A 147 0.44 -15.99 -6.76
CA LYS A 147 -0.31 -16.84 -7.69
C LYS A 147 0.41 -17.12 -9.00
N GLY A 148 1.28 -16.21 -9.45
CA GLY A 148 2.04 -16.31 -10.69
C GLY A 148 3.29 -17.17 -10.53
N ILE A 149 4.28 -16.66 -9.82
CA ILE A 149 5.64 -17.23 -9.77
C ILE A 149 5.83 -18.20 -8.63
N LEU A 150 5.24 -17.91 -7.46
CA LEU A 150 5.33 -18.74 -6.26
C LEU A 150 4.21 -19.79 -6.17
N LYS A 151 3.50 -20.04 -7.28
CA LYS A 151 2.41 -21.02 -7.32
C LYS A 151 2.83 -22.33 -6.66
N ASP A 152 2.01 -22.77 -5.71
CA ASP A 152 2.20 -24.04 -4.95
C ASP A 152 3.37 -24.01 -3.92
N VAL A 153 3.96 -22.84 -3.65
CA VAL A 153 5.04 -22.70 -2.66
C VAL A 153 4.61 -21.66 -1.61
N ASN A 154 4.80 -21.97 -0.33
CA ASN A 154 4.59 -20.98 0.73
C ASN A 154 5.59 -19.82 0.54
N PRO A 155 5.13 -18.59 0.34
CA PRO A 155 6.02 -17.45 0.07
C PRO A 155 6.89 -17.06 1.27
N VAL A 156 6.45 -17.38 2.48
CA VAL A 156 7.14 -16.98 3.71
C VAL A 156 8.48 -17.71 3.87
N GLY A 157 9.54 -16.95 4.10
CA GLY A 157 10.90 -17.48 4.22
C GLY A 157 11.60 -17.80 2.88
N GLN A 158 10.94 -17.58 1.75
CA GLN A 158 11.54 -17.78 0.44
C GLN A 158 12.42 -16.60 0.05
N THR A 159 13.47 -16.89 -0.71
CA THR A 159 14.37 -15.88 -1.24
C THR A 159 14.06 -15.61 -2.71
N ILE A 160 13.84 -14.35 -3.05
CA ILE A 160 13.65 -13.90 -4.43
C ILE A 160 14.80 -12.99 -4.84
N SER A 161 15.09 -12.92 -6.13
CA SER A 161 16.09 -12.02 -6.69
C SER A 161 15.41 -10.95 -7.53
N VAL A 162 15.69 -9.69 -7.21
CA VAL A 162 15.23 -8.52 -7.95
C VAL A 162 16.45 -7.84 -8.55
N ARG A 163 16.58 -7.84 -9.87
CA ARG A 163 17.73 -7.24 -10.56
C ARG A 163 19.08 -7.63 -9.95
N CYS A 164 19.31 -8.91 -9.65
CA CYS A 164 20.51 -9.46 -9.03
C CYS A 164 20.69 -9.19 -7.52
N LEU A 165 19.76 -8.54 -6.84
CA LEU A 165 19.73 -8.44 -5.37
C LEU A 165 18.81 -9.51 -4.80
N LEU A 166 19.25 -10.15 -3.72
CA LEU A 166 18.48 -11.20 -3.04
C LEU A 166 17.67 -10.59 -1.89
N TYR A 167 16.39 -10.90 -1.86
CA TYR A 167 15.47 -10.50 -0.81
C TYR A 167 14.73 -11.72 -0.27
N THR A 168 14.46 -11.72 1.02
CA THR A 168 13.72 -12.80 1.69
C THR A 168 12.39 -12.30 2.21
N SER A 169 11.32 -13.07 2.02
CA SER A 169 10.03 -12.77 2.63
C SER A 169 10.13 -12.99 4.15
N PRO A 170 9.80 -11.97 4.98
CA PRO A 170 9.99 -12.08 6.43
C PRO A 170 9.11 -13.16 7.03
N SER A 171 9.71 -14.04 7.80
CA SER A 171 9.03 -15.04 8.62
C SER A 171 8.41 -14.39 9.86
N PRO A 172 7.27 -14.88 10.35
CA PRO A 172 6.64 -14.38 11.55
C PRO A 172 7.51 -14.51 12.80
#